data_2434e10b22cd494b215ddbb73fca4d47
#
_entry.id   2434e10b22cd494b215ddbb73fca4d47
#
_cell.length_a   1.000
_cell.length_b   1.000
_cell.length_c   1.000
_cell.angle_alpha   90.00
_cell.angle_beta   90.00
_cell.angle_gamma   90.00
#
_symmetry.space_group_name_H-M   'P 1'
#
loop_
_entity.id
_entity.type
_entity.pdbx_description
1 polymer ?
#
loop_
_entity_poly.entity_id
_entity_poly.type
_entity_poly.pdbx_seq_one_letter_code
_entity_poly.pdbx_strand_id
1 'polypeptide(L)'
;MFDLSADPAEIGARLGRDSLLSKRLEAMPGLRVPGCWDGFELSVRALLGQQISVTAATTLAGRLVRKFGTQISTERTLTHLFPSPAGLAEADISSIGLTRARGESIRALAGAVAAGQINFASVVNLAEFQSRLCELPGIGNWTAQYIAMRALGDPDAFPAGDLGLLRAASFRNERDLARWAERWRPWRAYAALYLWQASGDPDENPRPAATQRPAGKHSTAVA
;
A
#
# COMPACT_ATOMS: atom_id res chain seq x y z
N MET A 1 8.17 -13.56 -5.92
CA MET A 1 7.05 -13.45 -4.96
C MET A 1 7.52 -13.49 -3.50
N PHE A 2 8.46 -14.33 -3.09
CA PHE A 2 8.91 -14.47 -1.69
C PHE A 2 10.30 -13.86 -1.42
N ASP A 3 10.86 -13.15 -2.38
CA ASP A 3 12.17 -12.48 -2.31
C ASP A 3 13.28 -13.36 -1.68
N LEU A 4 13.41 -14.58 -2.18
CA LEU A 4 14.35 -15.57 -1.63
C LEU A 4 15.82 -15.22 -1.93
N SER A 5 16.08 -14.31 -2.85
CA SER A 5 17.43 -13.84 -3.21
C SER A 5 18.00 -12.81 -2.23
N ALA A 6 17.15 -12.14 -1.43
CA ALA A 6 17.63 -11.20 -0.43
C ALA A 6 18.39 -11.90 0.70
N ASP A 7 19.57 -11.39 1.07
CA ASP A 7 20.39 -11.93 2.16
C ASP A 7 19.92 -11.38 3.52
N PRO A 8 19.36 -12.23 4.41
CA PRO A 8 18.93 -11.81 5.74
C PRO A 8 20.07 -11.30 6.62
N ALA A 9 21.30 -11.78 6.40
CA ALA A 9 22.44 -11.35 7.20
C ALA A 9 22.83 -9.92 6.84
N GLU A 10 22.84 -9.57 5.57
CA GLU A 10 23.09 -8.21 5.09
C GLU A 10 22.02 -7.23 5.58
N ILE A 11 20.72 -7.61 5.42
CA ILE A 11 19.60 -6.83 5.92
C ILE A 11 19.71 -6.61 7.42
N GLY A 12 19.99 -7.68 8.19
CA GLY A 12 20.17 -7.63 9.64
C GLY A 12 21.33 -6.76 10.06
N ALA A 13 22.49 -6.86 9.40
CA ALA A 13 23.66 -6.04 9.66
C ALA A 13 23.42 -4.54 9.43
N ARG A 14 22.58 -4.20 8.44
CA ARG A 14 22.23 -2.82 8.12
C ARG A 14 21.18 -2.25 9.07
N LEU A 15 20.04 -2.93 9.19
CA LEU A 15 18.88 -2.46 9.93
C LEU A 15 19.03 -2.65 11.46
N GLY A 16 19.78 -3.64 11.91
CA GLY A 16 19.99 -3.93 13.32
C GLY A 16 20.79 -2.85 14.09
N ARG A 17 21.43 -1.94 13.38
CA ARG A 17 22.11 -0.76 13.98
C ARG A 17 21.14 0.33 14.42
N ASP A 18 19.88 0.27 13.99
CA ASP A 18 18.87 1.27 14.30
C ASP A 18 18.04 0.84 15.51
N SER A 19 17.93 1.72 16.50
CA SER A 19 17.21 1.45 17.75
C SER A 19 15.72 1.17 17.57
N LEU A 20 15.12 1.65 16.48
CA LEU A 20 13.72 1.35 16.15
C LEU A 20 13.53 -0.08 15.62
N LEU A 21 14.56 -0.67 15.03
CA LEU A 21 14.46 -1.93 14.29
C LEU A 21 15.15 -3.11 14.98
N SER A 22 16.20 -2.88 15.78
CA SER A 22 17.03 -3.95 16.36
C SER A 22 16.22 -5.04 17.07
N LYS A 23 15.36 -4.65 18.02
CA LYS A 23 14.50 -5.58 18.76
C LYS A 23 13.50 -6.32 17.88
N ARG A 24 13.02 -5.68 16.80
CA ARG A 24 12.07 -6.28 15.86
C ARG A 24 12.73 -7.33 14.97
N LEU A 25 13.97 -7.06 14.55
CA LEU A 25 14.78 -8.04 13.82
C LEU A 25 15.07 -9.28 14.66
N GLU A 26 15.41 -9.09 15.94
CA GLU A 26 15.64 -10.20 16.88
C GLU A 26 14.37 -11.06 17.07
N ALA A 27 13.20 -10.40 17.18
CA ALA A 27 11.94 -11.09 17.37
C ALA A 27 11.44 -11.85 16.11
N MET A 28 11.80 -11.37 14.92
CA MET A 28 11.33 -11.95 13.65
C MET A 28 12.48 -12.07 12.64
N PRO A 29 13.46 -12.96 12.89
CA PRO A 29 14.59 -13.12 11.98
C PRO A 29 14.11 -13.66 10.62
N GLY A 30 14.71 -13.17 9.54
CA GLY A 30 14.45 -13.67 8.20
C GLY A 30 13.11 -13.25 7.59
N LEU A 31 12.48 -12.19 8.11
CA LEU A 31 11.28 -11.59 7.50
C LEU A 31 11.54 -11.26 6.02
N ARG A 32 10.55 -11.52 5.18
CA ARG A 32 10.61 -11.28 3.73
C ARG A 32 9.52 -10.32 3.29
N VAL A 33 9.85 -9.40 2.38
CA VAL A 33 8.85 -8.56 1.74
C VAL A 33 8.06 -9.42 0.75
N PRO A 34 6.76 -9.66 1.00
CA PRO A 34 5.96 -10.47 0.07
C PRO A 34 5.67 -9.64 -1.19
N GLY A 35 6.02 -10.20 -2.35
CA GLY A 35 5.63 -9.66 -3.65
C GLY A 35 4.25 -10.13 -4.08
N CYS A 36 3.85 -9.79 -5.30
CA CYS A 36 2.59 -10.22 -5.90
C CYS A 36 2.83 -11.15 -7.10
N TRP A 37 1.77 -11.78 -7.56
CA TRP A 37 1.77 -12.55 -8.81
C TRP A 37 1.57 -11.64 -10.03
N ASP A 38 0.64 -10.67 -9.91
CA ASP A 38 0.30 -9.73 -10.97
C ASP A 38 0.36 -8.30 -10.44
N GLY A 39 1.19 -7.45 -11.09
CA GLY A 39 1.41 -6.06 -10.67
C GLY A 39 0.20 -5.16 -10.92
N PHE A 40 -0.59 -5.44 -11.96
CA PHE A 40 -1.81 -4.69 -12.24
C PHE A 40 -2.88 -4.98 -11.18
N GLU A 41 -3.15 -6.26 -10.88
CA GLU A 41 -4.07 -6.63 -9.80
C GLU A 41 -3.66 -5.99 -8.47
N LEU A 42 -2.37 -6.07 -8.11
CA LEU A 42 -1.87 -5.45 -6.88
C LEU A 42 -2.17 -3.95 -6.87
N SER A 43 -1.90 -3.26 -7.97
CA SER A 43 -2.09 -1.81 -8.06
C SER A 43 -3.56 -1.41 -7.93
N VAL A 44 -4.46 -2.15 -8.56
CA VAL A 44 -5.91 -1.97 -8.39
C VAL A 44 -6.32 -2.21 -6.93
N ARG A 45 -5.81 -3.27 -6.29
CA ARG A 45 -6.07 -3.56 -4.86
C ARG A 45 -5.54 -2.44 -3.94
N ALA A 46 -4.38 -1.86 -4.26
CA ALA A 46 -3.84 -0.72 -3.52
C ALA A 46 -4.78 0.50 -3.61
N LEU A 47 -5.32 0.81 -4.80
CA LEU A 47 -6.31 1.89 -4.99
C LEU A 47 -7.64 1.61 -4.27
N LEU A 48 -8.11 0.36 -4.31
CA LEU A 48 -9.31 -0.05 -3.57
C LEU A 48 -9.13 0.12 -2.05
N GLY A 49 -7.94 -0.15 -1.55
CA GLY A 49 -7.59 -0.11 -0.12
C GLY A 49 -7.31 1.28 0.46
N GLN A 50 -7.22 2.33 -0.36
CA GLN A 50 -6.92 3.67 0.15
C GLN A 50 -7.98 4.13 1.17
N GLN A 51 -7.52 4.51 2.37
CA GLN A 51 -8.35 5.10 3.44
C GLN A 51 -9.54 4.23 3.93
N ILE A 52 -9.46 2.92 3.77
CA ILE A 52 -10.46 1.98 4.28
C ILE A 52 -9.78 0.79 4.96
N SER A 53 -10.54 -0.02 5.70
CA SER A 53 -10.03 -1.25 6.32
C SER A 53 -9.71 -2.33 5.28
N VAL A 54 -8.83 -3.27 5.65
CA VAL A 54 -8.48 -4.42 4.81
C VAL A 54 -9.72 -5.25 4.46
N THR A 55 -10.62 -5.46 5.42
CA THR A 55 -11.89 -6.17 5.20
C THR A 55 -12.76 -5.48 4.15
N ALA A 56 -12.89 -4.14 4.22
CA ALA A 56 -13.65 -3.38 3.23
C ALA A 56 -12.98 -3.44 1.83
N ALA A 57 -11.65 -3.32 1.77
CA ALA A 57 -10.89 -3.43 0.53
C ALA A 57 -11.06 -4.82 -0.12
N THR A 58 -11.00 -5.90 0.67
CA THR A 58 -11.23 -7.26 0.22
C THR A 58 -12.65 -7.45 -0.33
N THR A 59 -13.65 -6.88 0.35
CA THR A 59 -15.05 -6.90 -0.11
C THR A 59 -15.21 -6.20 -1.46
N LEU A 60 -14.61 -5.02 -1.63
CA LEU A 60 -14.65 -4.26 -2.88
C LEU A 60 -13.93 -5.01 -4.01
N ALA A 61 -12.75 -5.58 -3.72
CA ALA A 61 -12.02 -6.42 -4.69
C ALA A 61 -12.88 -7.63 -5.14
N GLY A 62 -13.57 -8.29 -4.21
CA GLY A 62 -14.50 -9.38 -4.53
C GLY A 62 -15.67 -8.92 -5.40
N ARG A 63 -16.24 -7.72 -5.15
CA ARG A 63 -17.30 -7.14 -6.00
C ARG A 63 -16.78 -6.81 -7.40
N LEU A 64 -15.59 -6.23 -7.49
CA LEU A 64 -14.94 -5.90 -8.77
C LEU A 64 -14.72 -7.15 -9.61
N VAL A 65 -14.16 -8.20 -9.02
CA VAL A 65 -13.88 -9.46 -9.71
C VAL A 65 -15.18 -10.15 -10.16
N ARG A 66 -16.21 -10.21 -9.29
CA ARG A 66 -17.50 -10.82 -9.68
C ARG A 66 -18.20 -10.06 -10.80
N LYS A 67 -18.05 -8.74 -10.88
CA LYS A 67 -18.74 -7.92 -11.88
C LYS A 67 -18.01 -7.83 -13.21
N PHE A 68 -16.69 -7.73 -13.17
CA PHE A 68 -15.87 -7.43 -14.35
C PHE A 68 -14.85 -8.52 -14.70
N GLY A 69 -14.66 -9.50 -13.81
CA GLY A 69 -13.75 -10.63 -14.04
C GLY A 69 -14.34 -11.64 -15.02
N THR A 70 -13.46 -12.47 -15.57
CA THR A 70 -13.86 -13.56 -16.45
C THR A 70 -14.24 -14.78 -15.63
N GLN A 71 -15.46 -15.24 -15.75
CA GLN A 71 -15.90 -16.46 -15.08
C GLN A 71 -15.14 -17.69 -15.63
N ILE A 72 -14.68 -18.54 -14.73
CA ILE A 72 -14.01 -19.79 -15.08
C ILE A 72 -14.79 -20.96 -14.51
N SER A 73 -14.91 -22.03 -15.31
CA SER A 73 -15.51 -23.27 -14.87
C SER A 73 -14.43 -24.14 -14.26
N THR A 74 -14.42 -24.24 -12.94
CA THR A 74 -13.53 -25.15 -12.20
C THR A 74 -14.32 -25.90 -11.13
N GLU A 75 -13.90 -27.09 -10.79
CA GLU A 75 -14.45 -27.86 -9.66
C GLU A 75 -13.96 -27.33 -8.30
N ARG A 76 -13.17 -26.24 -8.30
CA ARG A 76 -12.55 -25.63 -7.13
C ARG A 76 -13.23 -24.33 -6.74
N THR A 77 -12.82 -23.77 -5.62
CA THR A 77 -13.36 -22.51 -5.05
C THR A 77 -13.06 -21.25 -5.87
N LEU A 78 -12.14 -21.33 -6.84
CA LEU A 78 -11.82 -20.21 -7.74
C LEU A 78 -12.86 -20.14 -8.86
N THR A 79 -13.58 -19.03 -8.96
CA THR A 79 -14.70 -18.86 -9.87
C THR A 79 -14.47 -17.82 -10.97
N HIS A 80 -13.50 -16.93 -10.77
CA HIS A 80 -13.24 -15.84 -11.71
C HIS A 80 -11.74 -15.55 -11.80
N LEU A 81 -11.29 -15.14 -12.97
CA LEU A 81 -10.01 -14.44 -13.15
C LEU A 81 -10.19 -12.97 -12.84
N PHE A 82 -9.10 -12.31 -12.42
CA PHE A 82 -9.09 -10.87 -12.24
C PHE A 82 -9.37 -10.17 -13.58
N PRO A 83 -10.10 -9.03 -13.60
CA PRO A 83 -10.40 -8.31 -14.83
C PRO A 83 -9.13 -7.87 -15.56
N SER A 84 -9.13 -7.94 -16.88
CA SER A 84 -8.02 -7.41 -17.68
C SER A 84 -7.93 -5.89 -17.63
N PRO A 85 -6.73 -5.31 -17.87
CA PRO A 85 -6.57 -3.85 -17.96
C PRO A 85 -7.52 -3.23 -19.00
N ALA A 86 -7.63 -3.81 -20.19
CA ALA A 86 -8.53 -3.33 -21.24
C ALA A 86 -10.00 -3.35 -20.78
N GLY A 87 -10.43 -4.43 -20.11
CA GLY A 87 -11.80 -4.54 -19.58
C GLY A 87 -12.12 -3.50 -18.50
N LEU A 88 -11.17 -3.18 -17.60
CA LEU A 88 -11.38 -2.16 -16.57
C LEU A 88 -11.28 -0.72 -17.10
N ALA A 89 -10.53 -0.48 -18.18
CA ALA A 89 -10.42 0.85 -18.79
C ALA A 89 -11.78 1.39 -19.25
N GLU A 90 -12.67 0.51 -19.72
CA GLU A 90 -13.99 0.85 -20.26
C GLU A 90 -15.13 0.65 -19.24
N ALA A 91 -14.84 0.08 -18.06
CA ALA A 91 -15.88 -0.30 -17.11
C ALA A 91 -16.40 0.89 -16.27
N ASP A 92 -17.70 0.85 -15.91
CA ASP A 92 -18.24 1.69 -14.83
C ASP A 92 -17.90 1.09 -13.47
N ILE A 93 -16.67 1.37 -13.01
CA ILE A 93 -16.14 0.81 -11.75
C ILE A 93 -16.86 1.40 -10.53
N SER A 94 -17.45 2.59 -10.63
CA SER A 94 -18.21 3.21 -9.54
C SER A 94 -19.41 2.35 -9.11
N SER A 95 -19.94 1.57 -10.03
CA SER A 95 -21.10 0.67 -9.83
C SER A 95 -20.91 -0.46 -8.81
N ILE A 96 -19.68 -0.69 -8.32
CA ILE A 96 -19.44 -1.65 -7.24
C ILE A 96 -19.50 -1.03 -5.82
N GLY A 97 -19.90 0.25 -5.74
CA GLY A 97 -20.00 0.99 -4.48
C GLY A 97 -18.76 1.84 -4.15
N LEU A 98 -18.00 2.22 -5.16
CA LEU A 98 -16.89 3.18 -5.06
C LEU A 98 -17.33 4.61 -5.33
N THR A 99 -16.57 5.57 -4.80
CA THR A 99 -16.69 6.95 -5.25
C THR A 99 -16.29 7.07 -6.72
N ARG A 100 -16.89 8.01 -7.45
CA ARG A 100 -16.57 8.27 -8.84
C ARG A 100 -15.08 8.52 -9.05
N ALA A 101 -14.48 9.36 -8.20
CA ALA A 101 -13.06 9.68 -8.28
C ALA A 101 -12.16 8.44 -8.16
N ARG A 102 -12.46 7.50 -7.24
CA ARG A 102 -11.70 6.26 -7.10
C ARG A 102 -11.92 5.32 -8.29
N GLY A 103 -13.12 5.26 -8.82
CA GLY A 103 -13.40 4.53 -10.06
C GLY A 103 -12.59 5.07 -11.24
N GLU A 104 -12.49 6.39 -11.38
CA GLU A 104 -11.68 7.05 -12.40
C GLU A 104 -10.19 6.79 -12.23
N SER A 105 -9.67 6.75 -11.00
CA SER A 105 -8.26 6.39 -10.73
C SER A 105 -7.94 4.97 -11.22
N ILE A 106 -8.84 4.01 -10.96
CA ILE A 106 -8.64 2.64 -11.42
C ILE A 106 -8.75 2.55 -12.95
N ARG A 107 -9.67 3.27 -13.57
CA ARG A 107 -9.79 3.32 -15.03
C ARG A 107 -8.56 3.93 -15.69
N ALA A 108 -8.03 5.01 -15.13
CA ALA A 108 -6.82 5.66 -15.64
C ALA A 108 -5.60 4.71 -15.56
N LEU A 109 -5.44 4.02 -14.43
CA LEU A 109 -4.40 2.99 -14.31
C LEU A 109 -4.60 1.87 -15.33
N ALA A 110 -5.82 1.37 -15.47
CA ALA A 110 -6.15 0.30 -16.40
C ALA A 110 -5.87 0.71 -17.86
N GLY A 111 -6.26 1.93 -18.25
CA GLY A 111 -5.96 2.49 -19.57
C GLY A 111 -4.47 2.63 -19.84
N ALA A 112 -3.71 3.14 -18.86
CA ALA A 112 -2.26 3.29 -18.97
C ALA A 112 -1.54 1.93 -19.13
N VAL A 113 -2.01 0.89 -18.42
CA VAL A 113 -1.46 -0.47 -18.56
C VAL A 113 -1.87 -1.09 -19.89
N ALA A 114 -3.13 -0.94 -20.31
CA ALA A 114 -3.61 -1.45 -21.60
C ALA A 114 -2.88 -0.80 -22.79
N ALA A 115 -2.52 0.48 -22.69
CA ALA A 115 -1.76 1.22 -23.68
C ALA A 115 -0.24 0.96 -23.61
N GLY A 116 0.24 0.14 -22.65
CA GLY A 116 1.67 -0.14 -22.48
C GLY A 116 2.49 1.02 -21.89
N GLN A 117 1.84 2.10 -21.44
CA GLN A 117 2.50 3.24 -20.78
C GLN A 117 3.04 2.86 -19.38
N ILE A 118 2.32 1.99 -18.68
CA ILE A 118 2.74 1.34 -17.44
C ILE A 118 2.93 -0.15 -17.74
N ASN A 119 4.16 -0.64 -17.60
CA ASN A 119 4.51 -2.04 -17.86
C ASN A 119 5.29 -2.63 -16.69
N PHE A 120 4.67 -3.56 -15.98
CA PHE A 120 5.27 -4.22 -14.80
C PHE A 120 6.32 -5.28 -15.17
N ALA A 121 6.32 -5.79 -16.39
CA ALA A 121 7.22 -6.86 -16.82
C ALA A 121 8.59 -6.36 -17.29
N SER A 122 8.72 -5.07 -17.65
CA SER A 122 9.95 -4.51 -18.23
C SER A 122 10.29 -3.14 -17.63
N VAL A 123 10.44 -3.08 -16.32
CA VAL A 123 10.85 -1.85 -15.65
C VAL A 123 12.38 -1.72 -15.68
N VAL A 124 12.88 -0.76 -16.45
CA VAL A 124 14.32 -0.46 -16.52
C VAL A 124 14.72 0.58 -15.49
N ASN A 125 13.85 1.54 -15.20
CA ASN A 125 14.10 2.62 -14.25
C ASN A 125 12.93 2.75 -13.25
N LEU A 126 13.19 2.38 -12.01
CA LEU A 126 12.18 2.43 -10.95
C LEU A 126 11.68 3.85 -10.64
N ALA A 127 12.57 4.83 -10.65
CA ALA A 127 12.19 6.22 -10.37
C ALA A 127 11.28 6.79 -11.47
N GLU A 128 11.57 6.48 -12.73
CA GLU A 128 10.72 6.85 -13.85
C GLU A 128 9.36 6.15 -13.79
N PHE A 129 9.34 4.86 -13.47
CA PHE A 129 8.11 4.10 -13.30
C PHE A 129 7.23 4.71 -12.19
N GLN A 130 7.81 5.03 -11.03
CA GLN A 130 7.11 5.68 -9.92
C GLN A 130 6.59 7.06 -10.32
N SER A 131 7.39 7.86 -11.06
CA SER A 131 6.96 9.17 -11.56
C SER A 131 5.74 9.04 -12.47
N ARG A 132 5.77 8.13 -13.43
CA ARG A 132 4.64 7.85 -14.33
C ARG A 132 3.38 7.40 -13.58
N LEU A 133 3.53 6.58 -12.54
CA LEU A 133 2.40 6.22 -11.67
C LEU A 133 1.79 7.46 -10.99
N CYS A 134 2.62 8.38 -10.50
CA CYS A 134 2.17 9.59 -9.82
C CYS A 134 1.48 10.61 -10.77
N GLU A 135 1.65 10.50 -12.08
CA GLU A 135 0.93 11.30 -13.08
C GLU A 135 -0.54 10.85 -13.22
N LEU A 136 -0.86 9.62 -12.80
CA LEU A 136 -2.21 9.10 -12.87
C LEU A 136 -3.09 9.66 -11.72
N PRO A 137 -4.35 10.03 -12.00
CA PRO A 137 -5.24 10.57 -10.98
C PRO A 137 -5.42 9.59 -9.82
N GLY A 138 -5.31 10.10 -8.58
CA GLY A 138 -5.49 9.33 -7.35
C GLY A 138 -4.32 8.42 -6.95
N ILE A 139 -3.22 8.44 -7.70
CA ILE A 139 -1.97 7.76 -7.33
C ILE A 139 -0.97 8.79 -6.83
N GLY A 140 -0.82 8.86 -5.51
CA GLY A 140 0.21 9.67 -4.85
C GLY A 140 1.47 8.87 -4.56
N ASN A 141 2.48 9.57 -4.00
CA ASN A 141 3.78 8.97 -3.66
C ASN A 141 3.65 7.70 -2.80
N TRP A 142 2.77 7.70 -1.79
CA TRP A 142 2.53 6.51 -0.95
C TRP A 142 2.13 5.28 -1.79
N THR A 143 1.16 5.45 -2.70
CA THR A 143 0.67 4.35 -3.55
C THR A 143 1.75 3.88 -4.53
N ALA A 144 2.49 4.81 -5.13
CA ALA A 144 3.58 4.49 -6.06
C ALA A 144 4.71 3.72 -5.35
N GLN A 145 5.11 4.13 -4.15
CA GLN A 145 6.11 3.43 -3.33
C GLN A 145 5.62 2.04 -2.90
N TYR A 146 4.35 1.91 -2.48
CA TYR A 146 3.76 0.62 -2.13
C TYR A 146 3.73 -0.34 -3.34
N ILE A 147 3.37 0.15 -4.52
CA ILE A 147 3.39 -0.62 -5.77
C ILE A 147 4.82 -1.04 -6.11
N ALA A 148 5.80 -0.15 -6.03
CA ALA A 148 7.20 -0.47 -6.30
C ALA A 148 7.72 -1.56 -5.35
N MET A 149 7.42 -1.45 -4.06
CA MET A 149 7.77 -2.44 -3.04
C MET A 149 7.19 -3.82 -3.37
N ARG A 150 5.89 -3.88 -3.65
CA ARG A 150 5.14 -5.14 -3.68
C ARG A 150 5.04 -5.76 -5.07
N ALA A 151 4.98 -4.95 -6.14
CA ALA A 151 4.84 -5.44 -7.51
C ALA A 151 6.19 -5.59 -8.21
N LEU A 152 7.14 -4.71 -7.93
CA LEU A 152 8.45 -4.73 -8.58
C LEU A 152 9.56 -5.32 -7.71
N GLY A 153 9.28 -5.56 -6.42
CA GLY A 153 10.28 -6.08 -5.48
C GLY A 153 11.39 -5.08 -5.17
N ASP A 154 11.12 -3.78 -5.28
CA ASP A 154 12.09 -2.76 -4.93
C ASP A 154 12.43 -2.81 -3.43
N PRO A 155 13.63 -3.23 -3.04
CA PRO A 155 14.01 -3.37 -1.63
C PRO A 155 14.15 -2.03 -0.93
N ASP A 156 14.27 -0.94 -1.70
CA ASP A 156 14.47 0.42 -1.19
C ASP A 156 13.21 1.30 -1.31
N ALA A 157 12.09 0.79 -1.83
CA ALA A 157 10.82 1.51 -1.81
C ALA A 157 10.33 1.73 -0.38
N PHE A 158 9.84 2.95 -0.10
CA PHE A 158 9.44 3.32 1.26
C PHE A 158 8.23 4.27 1.27
N PRO A 159 7.04 3.79 1.62
CA PRO A 159 5.82 4.61 1.68
C PRO A 159 5.77 5.46 2.96
N ALA A 160 6.66 6.47 3.08
CA ALA A 160 6.87 7.26 4.29
C ALA A 160 5.59 7.94 4.82
N GLY A 161 4.62 8.24 3.95
CA GLY A 161 3.31 8.81 4.32
C GLY A 161 2.33 7.80 4.92
N ASP A 162 2.75 6.55 5.13
CA ASP A 162 1.90 5.52 5.72
C ASP A 162 1.63 5.79 7.21
N LEU A 163 0.34 5.82 7.58
CA LEU A 163 -0.05 6.11 8.96
C LEU A 163 0.42 5.04 9.95
N GLY A 164 0.48 3.78 9.54
CA GLY A 164 1.01 2.69 10.35
C GLY A 164 2.50 2.87 10.61
N LEU A 165 3.27 3.21 9.56
CA LEU A 165 4.69 3.49 9.70
C LEU A 165 4.96 4.71 10.60
N LEU A 166 4.23 5.81 10.41
CA LEU A 166 4.35 7.01 11.23
C LEU A 166 4.13 6.72 12.71
N ARG A 167 3.08 5.92 13.03
CA ARG A 167 2.78 5.51 14.40
C ARG A 167 3.85 4.57 14.97
N ALA A 168 4.20 3.52 14.23
CA ALA A 168 5.16 2.50 14.67
C ALA A 168 6.55 3.08 14.93
N ALA A 169 6.93 4.11 14.17
CA ALA A 169 8.19 4.82 14.29
C ALA A 169 8.10 6.10 15.16
N SER A 170 6.89 6.45 15.66
CA SER A 170 6.65 7.64 16.49
C SER A 170 6.99 8.97 15.81
N PHE A 171 6.78 9.05 14.49
CA PHE A 171 6.95 10.30 13.72
C PHE A 171 5.59 10.97 13.49
N ARG A 172 5.60 12.32 13.45
CA ARG A 172 4.40 13.12 13.25
C ARG A 172 4.10 13.42 11.79
N ASN A 173 5.09 13.34 10.92
CA ASN A 173 4.94 13.67 9.51
C ASN A 173 5.87 12.81 8.61
N GLU A 174 5.48 12.71 7.36
CA GLU A 174 6.15 11.94 6.31
C GLU A 174 7.61 12.40 6.08
N ARG A 175 7.84 13.73 6.06
CA ARG A 175 9.16 14.29 5.75
C ARG A 175 10.23 13.86 6.76
N ASP A 176 9.90 13.89 8.03
CA ASP A 176 10.83 13.52 9.09
C ASP A 176 11.10 12.01 9.09
N LEU A 177 10.07 11.19 8.88
CA LEU A 177 10.24 9.76 8.75
C LEU A 177 11.04 9.40 7.48
N ALA A 178 10.79 10.04 6.35
CA ALA A 178 11.55 9.81 5.11
C ALA A 178 13.03 10.15 5.31
N ARG A 179 13.33 11.29 5.96
CA ARG A 179 14.72 11.69 6.29
C ARG A 179 15.38 10.69 7.23
N TRP A 180 14.66 10.20 8.22
CA TRP A 180 15.18 9.17 9.13
C TRP A 180 15.47 7.87 8.39
N ALA A 181 14.59 7.45 7.47
CA ALA A 181 14.68 6.22 6.72
C ALA A 181 15.87 6.16 5.74
N GLU A 182 16.52 7.28 5.40
CA GLU A 182 17.72 7.31 4.55
C GLU A 182 18.86 6.42 5.09
N ARG A 183 18.96 6.25 6.41
CA ARG A 183 19.94 5.37 7.06
C ARG A 183 19.69 3.88 6.84
N TRP A 184 18.47 3.50 6.43
CA TRP A 184 18.06 2.11 6.17
C TRP A 184 18.36 1.65 4.75
N ARG A 185 18.77 2.56 3.86
CA ARG A 185 19.14 2.20 2.49
C ARG A 185 20.22 1.11 2.43
N PRO A 186 20.10 0.19 1.48
CA PRO A 186 19.07 0.04 0.43
C PRO A 186 17.87 -0.85 0.84
N TRP A 187 17.61 -1.03 2.13
CA TRP A 187 16.65 -1.99 2.68
C TRP A 187 15.42 -1.34 3.33
N ARG A 188 14.99 -0.17 2.81
CA ARG A 188 13.88 0.59 3.41
C ARG A 188 12.54 -0.15 3.36
N ALA A 189 12.29 -0.98 2.33
CA ALA A 189 11.10 -1.83 2.24
C ALA A 189 11.03 -2.85 3.39
N TYR A 190 12.17 -3.42 3.75
CA TYR A 190 12.29 -4.32 4.90
C TYR A 190 12.06 -3.60 6.22
N ALA A 191 12.62 -2.40 6.36
CA ALA A 191 12.37 -1.55 7.54
C ALA A 191 10.88 -1.24 7.69
N ALA A 192 10.18 -0.91 6.60
CA ALA A 192 8.73 -0.70 6.60
C ALA A 192 7.98 -1.94 7.08
N LEU A 193 8.37 -3.12 6.60
CA LEU A 193 7.72 -4.37 6.98
C LEU A 193 7.89 -4.69 8.48
N TYR A 194 9.11 -4.51 9.02
CA TYR A 194 9.36 -4.66 10.46
C TYR A 194 8.55 -3.66 11.30
N LEU A 195 8.38 -2.43 10.81
CA LEU A 195 7.56 -1.43 11.48
C LEU A 195 6.07 -1.78 11.48
N TRP A 196 5.54 -2.26 10.35
CA TRP A 196 4.12 -2.68 10.27
C TRP A 196 3.80 -3.85 11.20
N GLN A 197 4.68 -4.84 11.30
CA GLN A 197 4.49 -5.97 12.21
C GLN A 197 4.41 -5.55 13.68
N ALA A 198 5.05 -4.45 14.04
CA ALA A 198 5.02 -3.95 15.42
C ALA A 198 3.77 -3.11 15.75
N SER A 199 3.01 -2.72 14.74
CA SER A 199 1.83 -1.87 14.92
C SER A 199 0.58 -2.63 15.43
N GLY A 200 0.68 -3.97 15.65
CA GLY A 200 -0.48 -4.82 15.91
C GLY A 200 -1.28 -5.09 14.63
N ASP A 201 -2.29 -5.89 14.72
CA ASP A 201 -3.12 -6.39 13.63
C ASP A 201 -3.39 -5.32 12.54
N PRO A 202 -3.07 -5.57 11.26
CA PRO A 202 -3.37 -4.66 10.17
C PRO A 202 -4.87 -4.30 10.04
N ASP A 203 -5.75 -5.02 10.74
CA ASP A 203 -7.19 -4.76 10.80
C ASP A 203 -7.60 -3.71 11.86
N GLU A 204 -6.72 -3.34 12.79
CA GLU A 204 -7.02 -2.30 13.77
C GLU A 204 -6.78 -0.90 13.18
N ASN A 205 -7.76 -0.40 12.43
CA ASN A 205 -7.84 1.01 12.06
C ASN A 205 -8.32 1.80 13.30
N PRO A 206 -7.44 2.47 14.07
CA PRO A 206 -7.91 3.24 15.21
C PRO A 206 -8.76 4.40 14.69
N ARG A 207 -10.02 4.39 15.08
CA ARG A 207 -10.93 5.55 14.91
C ARG A 207 -10.17 6.80 15.36
N PRO A 208 -10.20 7.92 14.60
CA PRO A 208 -9.64 9.17 15.10
C PRO A 208 -10.30 9.47 16.44
N ALA A 209 -9.47 9.66 17.48
CA ALA A 209 -9.94 10.08 18.79
C ALA A 209 -10.79 11.34 18.59
N ALA A 210 -12.07 11.26 18.96
CA ALA A 210 -12.96 12.39 18.90
C ALA A 210 -12.30 13.54 19.67
N THR A 211 -12.04 14.63 18.99
CA THR A 211 -11.55 15.88 19.58
C THR A 211 -12.54 16.26 20.68
N GLN A 212 -12.17 16.09 21.94
CA GLN A 212 -12.92 16.61 23.07
C GLN A 212 -12.94 18.13 22.91
N ARG A 213 -14.13 18.67 22.56
CA ARG A 213 -14.40 20.11 22.64
C ARG A 213 -14.14 20.53 24.09
N PRO A 214 -13.36 21.59 24.36
CA PRO A 214 -13.21 22.08 25.72
C PRO A 214 -14.59 22.52 26.24
N ALA A 215 -14.94 22.02 27.42
CA ALA A 215 -16.17 22.39 28.14
C ALA A 215 -16.20 23.90 28.34
N GLY A 216 -17.19 24.55 27.77
CA GLY A 216 -17.44 25.97 27.94
C GLY A 216 -17.65 26.27 29.42
N LYS A 217 -16.83 27.15 29.97
CA LYS A 217 -17.03 27.75 31.30
C LYS A 217 -18.33 28.56 31.27
N HIS A 218 -19.36 28.07 31.95
CA HIS A 218 -20.50 28.92 32.31
C HIS A 218 -20.01 29.98 33.30
N SER A 219 -19.95 31.21 32.84
CA SER A 219 -19.81 32.38 33.68
C SER A 219 -21.17 32.66 34.30
N THR A 220 -21.32 32.40 35.61
CA THR A 220 -22.37 32.91 36.43
C THR A 220 -22.05 34.36 36.73
N ALA A 221 -22.85 35.28 36.18
CA ALA A 221 -22.91 36.65 36.68
C ALA A 221 -24.17 36.83 37.52
N VAL A 222 -23.94 37.14 38.79
CA VAL A 222 -24.94 37.59 39.79
C VAL A 222 -25.10 39.10 39.62
N ALA A 223 -26.29 39.56 39.50
CA ALA A 223 -26.87 40.74 40.14
C ALA A 223 -28.31 40.91 39.67
#